data_6c7c9215cb7662a73a8cee269ac3edf6
#
_entry.id   6c7c9215cb7662a73a8cee269ac3edf6
#
_cell.length_a   1.000
_cell.length_b   1.000
_cell.length_c   1.000
_cell.angle_alpha   90.00
_cell.angle_beta   90.00
_cell.angle_gamma   90.00
#
_symmetry.space_group_name_H-M   'P 1'
#
loop_
_entity.id
_entity.type
_entity.pdbx_description
1 polymer ?
#
loop_
_entity_poly.entity_id
_entity_poly.type
_entity_poly.pdbx_seq_one_letter_code
_entity_poly.pdbx_strand_id
1 'polypeptide(L)'
;MLVGTSSNTIFAKEIEKNNEIPAVKVFNKENNIWNSKYFRIPSMQTLSDGSIIAFSDIRYNGPNDHGYIDIGCARSVDGGKTWGDYKIVMENDRKDSTYSRVMDSTTVVTNTGRIILLAGSWNKDGNWAMTTSTLREDWSVQMVYSDDNGETWSKKVDLTTNSSKIKNQRSNTIGWLCGVGSGIVMDDGTIVMPAQIALKENNVNNYYSTIIYSKDNGETWTMGNKVPDLKTSENMVIELDGALIMSSRNDSTGYRSAYISHDLGETWKVYEPLNTKVSTGKGSGCQGSFIKVTNSNGHRIGLISAPKNTKGGYIRDNITVYMIDFDDLSKGIKELGIPYPKDGNNLGGGYSCLSFKNGHLGIAYEADGSIEYKDITSYYLSIN
;
A
#
# COMPACT_ATOMS: atom_id res chain seq x y z
N MET A 1 -10.66 -1.45 46.10
CA MET A 1 -11.37 -1.68 44.82
C MET A 1 -11.73 -0.33 44.21
N LEU A 2 -10.78 0.34 43.51
CA LEU A 2 -10.98 1.62 42.76
C LEU A 2 -9.67 2.05 42.10
N VAL A 3 -9.10 1.21 41.20
CA VAL A 3 -7.91 1.59 40.43
C VAL A 3 -8.10 1.37 38.91
N GLY A 4 -9.23 0.76 38.48
CA GLY A 4 -9.45 0.41 37.09
C GLY A 4 -10.14 1.45 36.18
N THR A 5 -10.66 2.56 36.75
CA THR A 5 -11.47 3.52 35.98
C THR A 5 -10.70 4.76 35.50
N SER A 6 -9.52 5.06 36.04
CA SER A 6 -8.78 6.27 35.66
C SER A 6 -7.95 6.11 34.36
N SER A 7 -7.37 4.94 34.11
CA SER A 7 -6.56 4.72 32.91
C SER A 7 -7.41 4.71 31.62
N ASN A 8 -8.53 3.97 31.62
CA ASN A 8 -9.41 3.93 30.44
C ASN A 8 -10.02 5.29 30.10
N THR A 9 -10.25 6.14 31.10
CA THR A 9 -10.80 7.50 30.88
C THR A 9 -9.72 8.46 30.36
N ILE A 10 -8.47 8.28 30.75
CA ILE A 10 -7.34 9.06 30.25
C ILE A 10 -7.05 8.67 28.79
N PHE A 11 -7.01 7.38 28.47
CA PHE A 11 -6.82 6.89 27.10
C PHE A 11 -7.96 7.30 26.17
N ALA A 12 -9.22 7.19 26.59
CA ALA A 12 -10.36 7.68 25.82
C ALA A 12 -10.26 9.19 25.52
N LYS A 13 -9.83 10.01 26.50
CA LYS A 13 -9.61 11.44 26.30
C LYS A 13 -8.41 11.75 25.39
N GLU A 14 -7.35 10.94 25.41
CA GLU A 14 -6.22 11.10 24.49
C GLU A 14 -6.61 10.69 23.05
N ILE A 15 -7.41 9.64 22.87
CA ILE A 15 -7.97 9.26 21.57
C ILE A 15 -8.92 10.37 21.07
N GLU A 16 -9.78 10.92 21.91
CA GLU A 16 -10.62 12.08 21.58
C GLU A 16 -9.79 13.31 21.21
N LYS A 17 -8.73 13.62 21.98
CA LYS A 17 -7.84 14.76 21.74
C LYS A 17 -7.05 14.64 20.43
N ASN A 18 -6.72 13.44 19.98
CA ASN A 18 -6.00 13.21 18.71
C ASN A 18 -6.93 13.06 17.50
N ASN A 19 -8.23 12.84 17.69
CA ASN A 19 -9.22 13.11 16.64
C ASN A 19 -9.29 14.62 16.30
N GLU A 20 -8.77 15.48 17.17
CA GLU A 20 -8.66 16.93 16.98
C GLU A 20 -7.40 17.37 16.20
N ILE A 21 -6.37 16.48 16.02
CA ILE A 21 -5.23 16.84 15.18
C ILE A 21 -5.71 16.88 13.73
N PRO A 22 -5.74 18.07 13.09
CA PRO A 22 -6.23 18.17 11.72
C PRO A 22 -5.31 17.41 10.78
N ALA A 23 -5.89 16.79 9.77
CA ALA A 23 -5.11 16.23 8.67
C ALA A 23 -4.42 17.35 7.87
N VAL A 24 -3.26 17.03 7.32
CA VAL A 24 -2.47 17.93 6.49
C VAL A 24 -2.51 17.45 5.04
N LYS A 25 -2.81 18.33 4.09
CA LYS A 25 -2.77 18.01 2.67
C LYS A 25 -1.31 17.85 2.23
N VAL A 26 -0.93 16.63 1.88
CA VAL A 26 0.39 16.28 1.32
C VAL A 26 0.41 16.66 -0.15
N PHE A 27 -0.56 16.16 -0.92
CA PHE A 27 -0.74 16.50 -2.32
C PHE A 27 -2.10 17.15 -2.49
N ASN A 28 -2.09 18.46 -2.75
CA ASN A 28 -3.30 19.28 -2.79
C ASN A 28 -3.75 19.54 -4.23
N LYS A 29 -4.88 19.00 -4.67
CA LYS A 29 -5.42 19.19 -6.01
C LYS A 29 -5.71 20.67 -6.35
N GLU A 30 -6.04 21.48 -5.35
CA GLU A 30 -6.43 22.89 -5.52
C GLU A 30 -5.22 23.82 -5.65
N ASN A 31 -4.08 23.40 -5.12
CA ASN A 31 -2.85 24.18 -5.15
C ASN A 31 -1.64 23.24 -5.25
N ASN A 32 -1.14 23.00 -6.46
CA ASN A 32 0.01 22.15 -6.70
C ASN A 32 0.86 22.65 -7.88
N ILE A 33 2.16 22.35 -7.81
CA ILE A 33 3.17 22.78 -8.79
C ILE A 33 3.04 22.12 -10.17
N TRP A 34 2.30 21.00 -10.24
CA TRP A 34 2.16 20.22 -11.49
C TRP A 34 0.89 20.59 -12.28
N ASN A 35 0.03 21.46 -11.74
CA ASN A 35 -1.27 21.78 -12.32
C ASN A 35 -2.13 20.51 -12.54
N SER A 36 -1.97 19.53 -11.65
CA SER A 36 -2.71 18.27 -11.64
C SER A 36 -4.14 18.50 -11.15
N LYS A 37 -5.09 17.77 -11.71
CA LYS A 37 -6.50 17.82 -11.28
C LYS A 37 -6.81 16.89 -10.15
N TYR A 38 -5.97 15.85 -9.92
CA TYR A 38 -6.28 14.79 -8.97
C TYR A 38 -5.01 14.12 -8.49
N PHE A 39 -5.03 13.65 -7.25
CA PHE A 39 -4.02 12.79 -6.66
C PHE A 39 -4.68 11.54 -6.11
N ARG A 40 -4.05 10.38 -6.33
CA ARG A 40 -4.52 9.09 -5.82
C ARG A 40 -3.36 8.20 -5.41
N ILE A 41 -3.67 7.07 -4.79
CA ILE A 41 -2.76 5.95 -4.58
C ILE A 41 -1.58 6.35 -3.67
N PRO A 42 -1.85 6.61 -2.39
CA PRO A 42 -0.79 6.97 -1.46
C PRO A 42 0.13 5.79 -1.15
N SER A 43 1.43 6.04 -1.17
CA SER A 43 2.48 5.19 -0.63
C SER A 43 3.36 6.05 0.27
N MET A 44 3.90 5.50 1.36
CA MET A 44 4.60 6.31 2.36
C MET A 44 5.64 5.47 3.11
N GLN A 45 6.77 6.10 3.44
CA GLN A 45 7.82 5.52 4.27
C GLN A 45 8.32 6.53 5.29
N THR A 46 8.67 6.07 6.50
CA THR A 46 9.44 6.86 7.45
C THR A 46 10.92 6.45 7.36
N LEU A 47 11.78 7.41 7.09
CA LEU A 47 13.20 7.20 6.86
C LEU A 47 13.97 7.06 8.18
N SER A 48 15.25 6.70 8.10
CA SER A 48 16.10 6.50 9.28
C SER A 48 16.36 7.78 10.08
N ASP A 49 16.35 8.93 9.41
CA ASP A 49 16.51 10.26 10.03
C ASP A 49 15.20 10.79 10.66
N GLY A 50 14.11 10.00 10.62
CA GLY A 50 12.80 10.38 11.13
C GLY A 50 11.97 11.21 10.15
N SER A 51 12.49 11.60 8.99
CA SER A 51 11.70 12.24 7.95
C SER A 51 10.71 11.26 7.33
N ILE A 52 9.64 11.79 6.76
CA ILE A 52 8.61 11.00 6.08
C ILE A 52 8.63 11.36 4.60
N ILE A 53 8.67 10.37 3.73
CA ILE A 53 8.49 10.55 2.30
C ILE A 53 7.18 9.88 1.87
N ALA A 54 6.36 10.63 1.15
CA ALA A 54 5.09 10.17 0.61
C ALA A 54 5.11 10.24 -0.92
N PHE A 55 4.40 9.31 -1.55
CA PHE A 55 4.26 9.24 -3.01
C PHE A 55 2.79 9.20 -3.39
N SER A 56 2.49 9.68 -4.59
CA SER A 56 1.14 9.68 -5.14
C SER A 56 1.17 9.66 -6.66
N ASP A 57 0.14 9.07 -7.26
CA ASP A 57 -0.21 9.31 -8.65
C ASP A 57 -0.56 10.80 -8.84
N ILE A 58 0.13 11.46 -9.77
CA ILE A 58 -0.20 12.80 -10.26
C ILE A 58 -1.11 12.63 -11.49
N ARG A 59 -2.42 12.79 -11.32
CA ARG A 59 -3.42 12.54 -12.36
C ARG A 59 -3.86 13.83 -13.03
N TYR A 60 -3.31 14.12 -14.20
CA TYR A 60 -3.51 15.40 -14.88
C TYR A 60 -4.93 15.59 -15.42
N ASN A 61 -5.62 14.52 -15.80
CA ASN A 61 -6.93 14.58 -16.45
C ASN A 61 -8.11 14.42 -15.50
N GLY A 62 -7.94 13.80 -14.34
CA GLY A 62 -9.00 13.52 -13.37
C GLY A 62 -8.81 12.19 -12.62
N PRO A 63 -9.84 11.67 -11.95
CA PRO A 63 -9.72 10.54 -11.02
C PRO A 63 -9.49 9.17 -11.68
N ASN A 64 -9.74 9.05 -12.98
CA ASN A 64 -9.72 7.79 -13.70
C ASN A 64 -8.31 7.19 -13.79
N ASP A 65 -8.24 5.86 -13.91
CA ASP A 65 -6.99 5.12 -14.10
C ASP A 65 -6.47 5.23 -15.55
N HIS A 66 -7.15 5.96 -16.41
CA HIS A 66 -6.79 6.25 -17.79
C HIS A 66 -6.45 7.74 -17.97
N GLY A 67 -5.43 8.02 -18.75
CA GLY A 67 -4.96 9.38 -18.99
C GLY A 67 -3.50 9.55 -18.61
N TYR A 68 -3.03 10.78 -18.57
CA TYR A 68 -1.66 11.10 -18.19
C TYR A 68 -1.50 11.00 -16.68
N ILE A 69 -0.59 10.13 -16.23
CA ILE A 69 -0.28 9.92 -14.83
C ILE A 69 1.23 9.80 -14.68
N ASP A 70 1.79 10.54 -13.74
CA ASP A 70 3.15 10.42 -13.26
C ASP A 70 3.14 10.05 -11.77
N ILE A 71 4.28 9.62 -11.21
CA ILE A 71 4.46 9.45 -9.78
C ILE A 71 5.25 10.62 -9.22
N GLY A 72 4.65 11.31 -8.25
CA GLY A 72 5.30 12.35 -7.48
C GLY A 72 5.65 11.95 -6.07
N CYS A 73 6.62 12.65 -5.47
CA CYS A 73 6.90 12.55 -4.04
C CYS A 73 6.83 13.91 -3.35
N ALA A 74 6.65 13.86 -2.04
CA ALA A 74 6.78 14.96 -1.10
C ALA A 74 7.46 14.48 0.17
N ARG A 75 8.19 15.35 0.86
CA ARG A 75 8.91 15.02 2.10
C ARG A 75 8.50 15.93 3.25
N SER A 76 8.42 15.35 4.43
CA SER A 76 8.27 16.07 5.71
C SER A 76 9.44 15.76 6.62
N VAL A 77 10.00 16.79 7.27
CA VAL A 77 11.10 16.68 8.23
C VAL A 77 10.65 17.00 9.67
N ASP A 78 9.36 17.25 9.86
CA ASP A 78 8.77 17.70 11.13
C ASP A 78 7.64 16.79 11.64
N GLY A 79 7.68 15.51 11.25
CA GLY A 79 6.69 14.50 11.66
C GLY A 79 5.35 14.62 10.94
N GLY A 80 5.33 15.14 9.71
CA GLY A 80 4.13 15.24 8.88
C GLY A 80 3.34 16.54 9.08
N LYS A 81 3.85 17.51 9.83
CA LYS A 81 3.19 18.80 10.08
C LYS A 81 3.26 19.71 8.84
N THR A 82 4.40 19.69 8.15
CA THR A 82 4.58 20.40 6.88
C THR A 82 5.21 19.49 5.84
N TRP A 83 4.93 19.77 4.57
CA TRP A 83 5.39 18.98 3.43
C TRP A 83 6.01 19.88 2.37
N GLY A 84 7.10 19.39 1.77
CA GLY A 84 7.86 20.10 0.75
C GLY A 84 8.61 19.14 -0.16
N ASP A 85 9.66 19.62 -0.82
CA ASP A 85 10.55 18.84 -1.71
C ASP A 85 9.78 18.06 -2.78
N TYR A 86 8.77 18.70 -3.38
CA TYR A 86 7.91 18.09 -4.38
C TYR A 86 8.68 17.80 -5.66
N LYS A 87 8.74 16.52 -6.06
CA LYS A 87 9.45 16.05 -7.25
C LYS A 87 8.61 15.03 -8.01
N ILE A 88 8.75 14.98 -9.35
CA ILE A 88 8.33 13.82 -10.13
C ILE A 88 9.46 12.81 -10.05
N VAL A 89 9.15 11.60 -9.55
CA VAL A 89 10.14 10.52 -9.37
C VAL A 89 10.06 9.48 -10.49
N MET A 90 8.91 9.38 -11.15
CA MET A 90 8.76 8.53 -12.33
C MET A 90 7.79 9.18 -13.31
N GLU A 91 8.29 9.54 -14.48
CA GLU A 91 7.49 10.10 -15.57
C GLU A 91 6.98 9.01 -16.50
N ASN A 92 5.77 9.22 -17.06
CA ASN A 92 5.29 8.41 -18.17
C ASN A 92 5.99 8.81 -19.50
N ASP A 93 5.98 7.88 -20.47
CA ASP A 93 6.58 8.10 -21.78
C ASP A 93 5.62 8.78 -22.76
N ARG A 94 5.17 9.97 -22.53
CA ARG A 94 4.11 10.73 -23.25
C ARG A 94 4.16 10.72 -24.78
N LYS A 95 4.97 9.87 -25.40
CA LYS A 95 5.40 10.05 -26.78
C LYS A 95 4.28 9.97 -27.80
N ASP A 96 3.28 9.09 -27.62
CA ASP A 96 2.31 8.84 -28.69
C ASP A 96 0.90 8.45 -28.25
N SER A 97 0.53 8.59 -26.97
CA SER A 97 -0.76 8.09 -26.48
C SER A 97 -1.37 8.98 -25.40
N THR A 98 -2.66 9.30 -25.56
CA THR A 98 -3.46 9.93 -24.50
C THR A 98 -3.63 9.06 -23.25
N TYR A 99 -3.17 7.82 -23.28
CA TYR A 99 -3.27 6.81 -22.24
C TYR A 99 -1.95 6.48 -21.56
N SER A 100 -0.86 7.17 -21.92
CA SER A 100 0.45 6.92 -21.32
C SER A 100 0.46 7.29 -19.84
N ARG A 101 0.82 6.34 -18.98
CA ARG A 101 0.79 6.50 -17.53
C ARG A 101 1.81 5.64 -16.81
N VAL A 102 2.27 6.12 -15.66
CA VAL A 102 2.87 5.32 -14.59
C VAL A 102 2.03 5.53 -13.33
N MET A 103 1.71 4.46 -12.61
CA MET A 103 0.78 4.50 -11.50
C MET A 103 0.97 3.34 -10.52
N ASP A 104 0.25 3.39 -9.40
CA ASP A 104 0.20 2.33 -8.41
C ASP A 104 1.56 2.08 -7.75
N SER A 105 2.14 3.14 -7.15
CA SER A 105 3.44 3.07 -6.49
C SER A 105 3.44 2.17 -5.27
N THR A 106 4.50 1.37 -5.14
CA THR A 106 4.81 0.58 -3.96
C THR A 106 6.27 0.83 -3.58
N THR A 107 6.52 1.14 -2.31
CA THR A 107 7.85 1.57 -1.85
C THR A 107 8.37 0.71 -0.71
N VAL A 108 9.69 0.62 -0.59
CA VAL A 108 10.38 0.04 0.56
C VAL A 108 11.66 0.83 0.85
N VAL A 109 12.02 0.93 2.13
CA VAL A 109 13.32 1.42 2.56
C VAL A 109 14.14 0.22 3.01
N THR A 110 15.28 -0.01 2.38
CA THR A 110 16.16 -1.14 2.67
C THR A 110 17.01 -0.90 3.92
N ASN A 111 17.67 -1.94 4.42
CA ASN A 111 18.59 -1.83 5.56
C ASN A 111 19.81 -0.92 5.28
N THR A 112 20.11 -0.68 4.00
CA THR A 112 21.17 0.27 3.60
C THR A 112 20.67 1.72 3.50
N GLY A 113 19.38 1.97 3.72
CA GLY A 113 18.73 3.27 3.55
C GLY A 113 18.27 3.56 2.12
N ARG A 114 18.51 2.66 1.15
CA ARG A 114 17.98 2.81 -0.21
C ARG A 114 16.47 2.81 -0.20
N ILE A 115 15.86 3.79 -0.85
CA ILE A 115 14.43 3.82 -1.13
C ILE A 115 14.22 3.20 -2.51
N ILE A 116 13.44 2.13 -2.60
CA ILE A 116 13.05 1.52 -3.87
C ILE A 116 11.58 1.83 -4.12
N LEU A 117 11.25 2.27 -5.33
CA LEU A 117 9.88 2.51 -5.77
C LEU A 117 9.62 1.70 -7.04
N LEU A 118 8.53 0.93 -7.01
CA LEU A 118 8.00 0.19 -8.15
C LEU A 118 6.65 0.76 -8.56
N ALA A 119 6.40 0.86 -9.86
CA ALA A 119 5.11 1.31 -10.41
C ALA A 119 4.80 0.60 -11.72
N GLY A 120 3.51 0.43 -12.02
CA GLY A 120 3.07 -0.05 -13.34
C GLY A 120 3.13 1.06 -14.38
N SER A 121 3.48 0.70 -15.62
CA SER A 121 3.55 1.63 -16.74
C SER A 121 2.76 1.08 -17.93
N TRP A 122 1.94 1.93 -18.54
CA TRP A 122 1.16 1.63 -19.73
C TRP A 122 1.32 2.75 -20.78
N ASN A 123 1.31 2.38 -22.05
CA ASN A 123 1.34 3.30 -23.16
C ASN A 123 0.09 3.25 -24.05
N LYS A 124 -0.85 2.31 -23.75
CA LYS A 124 -2.12 2.17 -24.44
C LYS A 124 -3.30 2.08 -23.47
N ASP A 125 -4.50 2.26 -24.00
CA ASP A 125 -5.71 1.99 -23.25
C ASP A 125 -5.81 0.50 -22.93
N GLY A 126 -6.07 0.18 -21.66
CA GLY A 126 -6.16 -1.19 -21.18
C GLY A 126 -6.01 -1.30 -19.69
N ASN A 127 -6.33 -2.47 -19.19
CA ASN A 127 -6.19 -2.85 -17.79
C ASN A 127 -5.17 -3.99 -17.71
N TRP A 128 -4.29 -3.95 -16.73
CA TRP A 128 -3.27 -4.97 -16.50
C TRP A 128 -3.80 -6.41 -16.45
N ALA A 129 -5.05 -6.61 -15.99
CA ALA A 129 -5.70 -7.90 -15.90
C ALA A 129 -6.50 -8.30 -17.15
N MET A 130 -6.71 -7.38 -18.07
CA MET A 130 -7.58 -7.56 -19.24
C MET A 130 -6.85 -7.30 -20.57
N THR A 131 -5.57 -7.02 -20.55
CA THR A 131 -4.85 -6.76 -21.79
C THR A 131 -4.84 -8.03 -22.65
N THR A 132 -5.18 -7.89 -23.91
CA THR A 132 -5.10 -8.97 -24.91
C THR A 132 -3.73 -8.99 -25.58
N SER A 133 -2.92 -7.97 -25.34
CA SER A 133 -1.58 -7.83 -25.89
C SER A 133 -0.55 -8.62 -25.09
N THR A 134 0.54 -8.88 -25.74
CA THR A 134 1.70 -9.46 -25.07
C THR A 134 2.23 -8.46 -24.03
N LEU A 135 2.57 -8.94 -22.87
CA LEU A 135 3.13 -8.22 -21.73
C LEU A 135 4.11 -7.08 -22.03
N ARG A 136 4.73 -7.08 -23.17
CA ARG A 136 5.92 -6.29 -23.47
C ARG A 136 5.66 -5.06 -24.34
N GLU A 137 4.51 -5.00 -24.97
CA GLU A 137 4.22 -3.93 -25.93
C GLU A 137 3.44 -2.78 -25.29
N ASP A 138 2.55 -3.10 -24.34
CA ASP A 138 1.60 -2.14 -23.81
C ASP A 138 1.74 -1.87 -22.32
N TRP A 139 2.49 -2.73 -21.60
CA TRP A 139 2.55 -2.69 -20.16
C TRP A 139 3.89 -3.20 -19.61
N SER A 140 4.38 -2.57 -18.53
CA SER A 140 5.59 -2.97 -17.82
C SER A 140 5.54 -2.56 -16.36
N VAL A 141 6.39 -3.15 -15.52
CA VAL A 141 6.70 -2.65 -14.17
C VAL A 141 8.05 -1.96 -14.21
N GLN A 142 8.06 -0.72 -13.80
CA GLN A 142 9.23 0.13 -13.74
C GLN A 142 9.72 0.27 -12.30
N MET A 143 11.04 0.30 -12.12
CA MET A 143 11.70 0.54 -10.84
C MET A 143 12.56 1.79 -10.93
N VAL A 144 12.53 2.60 -9.88
CA VAL A 144 13.54 3.62 -9.56
C VAL A 144 13.99 3.45 -8.12
N TYR A 145 15.17 3.95 -7.79
CA TYR A 145 15.67 3.98 -6.42
C TYR A 145 16.40 5.27 -6.11
N SER A 146 16.50 5.58 -4.82
CA SER A 146 17.26 6.69 -4.26
C SER A 146 18.16 6.18 -3.14
N ASP A 147 19.42 6.62 -3.13
CA ASP A 147 20.41 6.32 -2.10
C ASP A 147 20.72 7.54 -1.21
N ASP A 148 19.97 8.63 -1.36
CA ASP A 148 20.17 9.92 -0.70
C ASP A 148 18.88 10.49 -0.07
N ASN A 149 18.07 9.63 0.54
CA ASN A 149 16.81 9.98 1.21
C ASN A 149 15.79 10.67 0.29
N GLY A 150 15.79 10.34 -1.00
CA GLY A 150 14.84 10.86 -1.99
C GLY A 150 15.26 12.18 -2.64
N GLU A 151 16.50 12.64 -2.42
CA GLU A 151 17.00 13.86 -3.07
C GLU A 151 17.17 13.65 -4.57
N THR A 152 17.80 12.55 -4.97
CA THR A 152 17.93 12.15 -6.38
C THR A 152 17.44 10.74 -6.61
N TRP A 153 17.05 10.46 -7.85
CA TRP A 153 16.48 9.17 -8.25
C TRP A 153 17.22 8.59 -9.47
N SER A 154 17.35 7.28 -9.47
CA SER A 154 17.94 6.54 -10.58
C SER A 154 17.11 6.69 -11.87
N LYS A 155 17.68 6.31 -13.01
CA LYS A 155 16.90 6.06 -14.23
C LYS A 155 15.93 4.89 -14.01
N LYS A 156 14.81 4.90 -14.74
CA LYS A 156 13.85 3.79 -14.75
C LYS A 156 14.53 2.49 -15.21
N VAL A 157 14.22 1.40 -14.50
CA VAL A 157 14.61 0.03 -14.85
C VAL A 157 13.35 -0.76 -15.12
N ASP A 158 13.20 -1.30 -16.32
CA ASP A 158 12.10 -2.19 -16.67
C ASP A 158 12.35 -3.58 -16.11
N LEU A 159 11.50 -4.05 -15.22
CA LEU A 159 11.59 -5.38 -14.61
C LEU A 159 10.93 -6.47 -15.48
N THR A 160 9.94 -6.12 -16.31
CA THR A 160 9.15 -7.11 -17.05
C THR A 160 9.85 -7.62 -18.30
N THR A 161 10.55 -6.74 -19.00
CA THR A 161 11.28 -7.10 -20.25
C THR A 161 12.68 -7.60 -19.96
N ASN A 162 13.23 -7.31 -18.80
CA ASN A 162 14.58 -7.72 -18.43
C ASN A 162 14.57 -9.00 -17.59
N SER A 163 14.63 -10.17 -18.27
CA SER A 163 14.64 -11.50 -17.62
C SER A 163 15.84 -11.71 -16.68
N SER A 164 16.90 -10.90 -16.79
CA SER A 164 18.00 -10.91 -15.82
C SER A 164 17.63 -10.25 -14.51
N LYS A 165 16.60 -9.40 -14.50
CA LYS A 165 16.15 -8.63 -13.33
C LYS A 165 15.02 -9.30 -12.57
N ILE A 166 14.17 -10.11 -13.23
CA ILE A 166 13.08 -10.86 -12.57
C ILE A 166 13.11 -12.34 -12.97
N LYS A 167 13.04 -13.22 -11.98
CA LYS A 167 13.01 -14.67 -12.14
C LYS A 167 11.63 -15.24 -11.79
N ASN A 168 11.36 -16.46 -12.22
CA ASN A 168 10.15 -17.24 -11.92
C ASN A 168 8.84 -16.61 -12.42
N GLN A 169 8.90 -15.66 -13.36
CA GLN A 169 7.70 -15.19 -14.03
C GLN A 169 7.10 -16.33 -14.86
N ARG A 170 5.83 -16.65 -14.62
CA ARG A 170 5.15 -17.76 -15.28
C ARG A 170 4.94 -17.47 -16.76
N SER A 171 5.02 -18.50 -17.60
CA SER A 171 4.87 -18.37 -19.06
C SER A 171 3.47 -17.91 -19.50
N ASN A 172 2.44 -18.18 -18.68
CA ASN A 172 1.06 -17.76 -18.92
C ASN A 172 0.71 -16.42 -18.25
N THR A 173 1.70 -15.68 -17.70
CA THR A 173 1.51 -14.35 -17.16
C THR A 173 1.12 -13.37 -18.27
N ILE A 174 0.01 -12.68 -18.09
CA ILE A 174 -0.47 -11.63 -19.00
C ILE A 174 -0.27 -10.24 -18.43
N GLY A 175 -0.02 -10.12 -17.13
CA GLY A 175 0.30 -8.88 -16.46
C GLY A 175 0.65 -9.10 -14.98
N TRP A 176 1.38 -8.16 -14.39
CA TRP A 176 1.58 -8.10 -12.94
C TRP A 176 1.91 -6.66 -12.51
N LEU A 177 1.61 -6.34 -11.28
CA LEU A 177 1.91 -5.07 -10.63
C LEU A 177 2.41 -5.31 -9.22
N CYS A 178 3.07 -4.33 -8.62
CA CYS A 178 3.21 -4.33 -7.18
C CYS A 178 1.86 -4.01 -6.52
N GLY A 179 1.62 -4.55 -5.34
CA GLY A 179 0.50 -4.15 -4.50
C GLY A 179 0.72 -2.71 -4.08
N VAL A 180 -0.34 -1.93 -3.93
CA VAL A 180 -0.20 -0.51 -3.62
C VAL A 180 0.18 -0.30 -2.16
N GLY A 181 1.15 0.59 -1.88
CA GLY A 181 1.55 0.97 -0.53
C GLY A 181 3.02 0.66 -0.23
N SER A 182 3.30 -0.24 0.70
CA SER A 182 4.66 -0.50 1.21
C SER A 182 5.07 -1.95 1.09
N GLY A 183 6.33 -2.19 0.73
CA GLY A 183 7.03 -3.44 0.97
C GLY A 183 7.64 -3.49 2.37
N ILE A 184 8.29 -4.60 2.68
CA ILE A 184 9.01 -4.83 3.94
C ILE A 184 10.45 -5.30 3.66
N VAL A 185 11.29 -5.16 4.67
CA VAL A 185 12.57 -5.87 4.77
C VAL A 185 12.44 -6.86 5.92
N MET A 186 12.66 -8.13 5.62
CA MET A 186 12.63 -9.21 6.61
C MET A 186 13.86 -9.15 7.53
N ASP A 187 13.80 -9.86 8.64
CA ASP A 187 14.90 -9.89 9.63
C ASP A 187 16.20 -10.44 9.03
N ASP A 188 16.13 -11.29 8.00
CA ASP A 188 17.29 -11.80 7.24
C ASP A 188 17.82 -10.83 6.16
N GLY A 189 17.18 -9.66 6.00
CA GLY A 189 17.53 -8.66 4.99
C GLY A 189 16.83 -8.87 3.64
N THR A 190 16.02 -9.90 3.47
CA THR A 190 15.23 -10.11 2.25
C THR A 190 14.20 -9.01 2.09
N ILE A 191 14.22 -8.32 0.95
CA ILE A 191 13.19 -7.34 0.58
C ILE A 191 12.00 -8.08 0.01
N VAL A 192 10.80 -7.79 0.50
CA VAL A 192 9.55 -8.35 -0.03
C VAL A 192 8.62 -7.22 -0.43
N MET A 193 8.21 -7.23 -1.71
CA MET A 193 7.21 -6.30 -2.24
C MET A 193 5.91 -7.07 -2.49
N PRO A 194 4.77 -6.60 -1.96
CA PRO A 194 3.49 -7.15 -2.34
C PRO A 194 3.26 -6.97 -3.83
N ALA A 195 2.61 -7.94 -4.46
CA ALA A 195 2.35 -7.92 -5.90
C ALA A 195 1.01 -8.59 -6.24
N GLN A 196 0.53 -8.32 -7.44
CA GLN A 196 -0.65 -8.93 -8.02
C GLN A 196 -0.32 -9.39 -9.44
N ILE A 197 -0.82 -10.56 -9.82
CA ILE A 197 -0.52 -11.19 -11.10
C ILE A 197 -1.78 -11.60 -11.83
N ALA A 198 -1.84 -11.36 -13.13
CA ALA A 198 -2.86 -11.86 -14.03
C ALA A 198 -2.29 -13.00 -14.88
N LEU A 199 -3.03 -14.10 -14.92
CA LEU A 199 -2.66 -15.32 -15.61
C LEU A 199 -3.74 -15.69 -16.64
N LYS A 200 -3.33 -16.19 -17.79
CA LYS A 200 -4.24 -16.83 -18.75
C LYS A 200 -4.38 -18.30 -18.39
N GLU A 201 -5.54 -18.70 -17.90
CA GLU A 201 -5.84 -20.05 -17.46
C GLU A 201 -7.09 -20.54 -18.18
N ASN A 202 -7.00 -21.63 -18.95
CA ASN A 202 -8.11 -22.19 -19.73
C ASN A 202 -8.84 -21.14 -20.61
N ASN A 203 -8.07 -20.27 -21.28
CA ASN A 203 -8.55 -19.13 -22.07
C ASN A 203 -9.33 -18.05 -21.28
N VAL A 204 -9.24 -18.06 -19.95
CA VAL A 204 -9.82 -17.02 -19.07
C VAL A 204 -8.67 -16.25 -18.43
N ASN A 205 -8.82 -14.93 -18.34
CA ASN A 205 -7.91 -14.08 -17.61
C ASN A 205 -8.30 -14.07 -16.13
N ASN A 206 -7.46 -14.64 -15.31
CA ASN A 206 -7.63 -14.71 -13.85
C ASN A 206 -6.56 -13.85 -13.17
N TYR A 207 -6.88 -13.25 -12.03
CA TYR A 207 -5.93 -12.46 -11.27
C TYR A 207 -5.88 -12.87 -9.80
N TYR A 208 -4.69 -12.71 -9.21
CA TYR A 208 -4.35 -13.20 -7.89
C TYR A 208 -3.34 -12.29 -7.21
N SER A 209 -3.35 -12.28 -5.88
CA SER A 209 -2.25 -11.74 -5.09
C SER A 209 -1.03 -12.65 -5.15
N THR A 210 0.14 -12.05 -5.06
CA THR A 210 1.45 -12.69 -4.98
C THR A 210 2.44 -11.72 -4.31
N ILE A 211 3.72 -12.07 -4.32
CA ILE A 211 4.83 -11.20 -3.94
C ILE A 211 5.94 -11.26 -4.98
N ILE A 212 6.83 -10.28 -4.94
CA ILE A 212 8.19 -10.42 -5.46
C ILE A 212 9.16 -10.15 -4.31
N TYR A 213 10.33 -10.78 -4.35
CA TYR A 213 11.35 -10.58 -3.33
C TYR A 213 12.76 -10.45 -3.93
N SER A 214 13.64 -9.77 -3.20
CA SER A 214 15.04 -9.58 -3.55
C SER A 214 15.94 -9.90 -2.34
N LYS A 215 17.06 -10.60 -2.60
CA LYS A 215 18.10 -10.91 -1.61
C LYS A 215 19.40 -10.15 -1.84
N ASP A 216 19.40 -9.22 -2.78
CA ASP A 216 20.59 -8.48 -3.24
C ASP A 216 20.31 -6.96 -3.31
N ASN A 217 19.56 -6.44 -2.32
CA ASN A 217 19.26 -5.02 -2.18
C ASN A 217 18.55 -4.40 -3.40
N GLY A 218 17.67 -5.20 -4.06
CA GLY A 218 16.85 -4.75 -5.19
C GLY A 218 17.52 -4.87 -6.57
N GLU A 219 18.70 -5.48 -6.66
CA GLU A 219 19.36 -5.67 -7.95
C GLU A 219 18.67 -6.71 -8.82
N THR A 220 18.24 -7.82 -8.21
CA THR A 220 17.41 -8.86 -8.88
C THR A 220 16.22 -9.24 -8.01
N TRP A 221 15.17 -9.72 -8.68
CA TRP A 221 13.90 -10.07 -8.05
C TRP A 221 13.48 -11.48 -8.39
N THR A 222 12.71 -12.10 -7.53
CA THR A 222 12.09 -13.40 -7.77
C THR A 222 10.59 -13.28 -7.50
N MET A 223 9.76 -13.79 -8.41
CA MET A 223 8.31 -13.80 -8.26
C MET A 223 7.88 -15.05 -7.51
N GLY A 224 7.10 -14.87 -6.44
CA GLY A 224 6.44 -15.95 -5.72
C GLY A 224 5.26 -16.56 -6.50
N ASN A 225 4.69 -17.62 -5.96
CA ASN A 225 3.49 -18.22 -6.51
C ASN A 225 2.24 -17.40 -6.12
N LYS A 226 1.17 -17.56 -6.89
CA LYS A 226 -0.14 -16.97 -6.61
C LYS A 226 -0.76 -17.56 -5.34
N VAL A 227 -1.56 -16.78 -4.63
CA VAL A 227 -2.42 -17.30 -3.55
C VAL A 227 -3.53 -18.19 -4.13
N PRO A 228 -4.17 -19.06 -3.31
CA PRO A 228 -5.18 -19.99 -3.81
C PRO A 228 -6.45 -19.32 -4.33
N ASP A 229 -6.88 -18.22 -3.72
CA ASP A 229 -8.17 -17.61 -4.05
C ASP A 229 -8.12 -16.71 -5.27
N LEU A 230 -9.07 -16.91 -6.15
CA LEU A 230 -9.31 -16.12 -7.35
C LEU A 230 -9.85 -14.72 -7.00
N LYS A 231 -9.58 -13.75 -7.86
CA LYS A 231 -10.01 -12.34 -7.73
C LYS A 231 -9.46 -11.64 -6.49
N THR A 232 -8.28 -12.06 -6.07
CA THR A 232 -7.44 -11.35 -5.11
C THR A 232 -6.45 -10.45 -5.85
N SER A 233 -6.14 -9.29 -5.30
CA SER A 233 -5.31 -8.30 -6.00
C SER A 233 -4.40 -7.53 -5.05
N GLU A 234 -4.63 -6.24 -4.88
CA GLU A 234 -3.83 -5.35 -4.03
C GLU A 234 -3.69 -5.91 -2.62
N ASN A 235 -2.46 -6.12 -2.22
CA ASN A 235 -2.16 -6.75 -0.94
C ASN A 235 -1.01 -6.05 -0.23
N MET A 236 -0.88 -6.34 1.03
CA MET A 236 0.26 -5.94 1.87
C MET A 236 0.73 -7.16 2.64
N VAL A 237 2.01 -7.18 2.96
CA VAL A 237 2.63 -8.28 3.71
C VAL A 237 3.34 -7.76 4.95
N ILE A 238 3.39 -8.59 5.98
CA ILE A 238 4.27 -8.43 7.15
C ILE A 238 5.06 -9.72 7.34
N GLU A 239 6.17 -9.61 8.06
CA GLU A 239 6.88 -10.78 8.57
C GLU A 239 6.49 -11.06 10.02
N LEU A 240 6.24 -12.33 10.33
CA LEU A 240 6.04 -12.83 11.68
C LEU A 240 6.80 -14.16 11.84
N ASP A 241 7.85 -14.17 12.67
CA ASP A 241 8.69 -15.36 12.95
C ASP A 241 9.24 -16.03 11.66
N GLY A 242 9.71 -15.23 10.72
CA GLY A 242 10.23 -15.71 9.43
C GLY A 242 9.15 -16.11 8.41
N ALA A 243 7.87 -16.09 8.80
CA ALA A 243 6.76 -16.29 7.88
C ALA A 243 6.23 -14.96 7.33
N LEU A 244 5.73 -14.98 6.11
CA LEU A 244 4.99 -13.87 5.54
C LEU A 244 3.50 -14.03 5.80
N ILE A 245 2.87 -13.01 6.38
CA ILE A 245 1.42 -12.92 6.48
C ILE A 245 0.95 -11.84 5.51
N MET A 246 0.07 -12.20 4.60
CA MET A 246 -0.51 -11.32 3.58
C MET A 246 -1.94 -10.95 3.95
N SER A 247 -2.29 -9.67 3.82
CA SER A 247 -3.68 -9.17 3.79
C SER A 247 -3.99 -8.67 2.40
N SER A 248 -4.99 -9.27 1.74
CA SER A 248 -5.29 -9.08 0.33
C SER A 248 -6.68 -8.52 0.11
N ARG A 249 -6.83 -7.60 -0.85
CA ARG A 249 -8.10 -7.23 -1.44
C ARG A 249 -8.72 -8.45 -2.10
N ASN A 250 -10.02 -8.66 -1.88
CA ASN A 250 -10.80 -9.71 -2.54
C ASN A 250 -12.07 -9.11 -3.14
N ASP A 251 -12.20 -9.18 -4.46
CA ASP A 251 -13.28 -8.56 -5.20
C ASP A 251 -14.58 -9.40 -5.19
N SER A 252 -14.60 -10.53 -4.48
CA SER A 252 -15.73 -11.45 -4.46
C SER A 252 -16.45 -11.50 -3.11
N THR A 253 -15.75 -11.25 -2.00
CA THR A 253 -16.26 -11.60 -0.66
C THR A 253 -16.78 -10.41 0.13
N GLY A 254 -16.34 -9.19 -0.18
CA GLY A 254 -16.58 -8.00 0.64
C GLY A 254 -15.73 -7.95 1.92
N TYR A 255 -14.74 -8.83 2.03
CA TYR A 255 -13.77 -8.89 3.12
C TYR A 255 -12.36 -8.99 2.56
N ARG A 256 -11.36 -8.60 3.35
CA ARG A 256 -9.97 -8.90 3.03
C ARG A 256 -9.69 -10.38 3.28
N SER A 257 -9.02 -11.02 2.33
CA SER A 257 -8.49 -12.38 2.50
C SER A 257 -7.11 -12.32 3.16
N ALA A 258 -6.74 -13.38 3.88
CA ALA A 258 -5.44 -13.46 4.51
C ALA A 258 -4.76 -14.81 4.27
N TYR A 259 -3.45 -14.77 4.04
CA TYR A 259 -2.64 -15.94 3.71
C TYR A 259 -1.34 -15.92 4.49
N ILE A 260 -0.77 -17.11 4.70
CA ILE A 260 0.55 -17.30 5.30
C ILE A 260 1.44 -18.13 4.38
N SER A 261 2.71 -17.75 4.32
CA SER A 261 3.78 -18.48 3.62
C SER A 261 5.00 -18.57 4.52
N HIS A 262 5.62 -19.76 4.57
CA HIS A 262 6.87 -20.03 5.29
C HIS A 262 8.07 -20.21 4.34
N ASP A 263 7.90 -19.96 3.05
CA ASP A 263 8.85 -20.28 1.99
C ASP A 263 8.92 -19.17 0.92
N LEU A 264 8.83 -17.91 1.35
CA LEU A 264 8.89 -16.72 0.47
C LEU A 264 7.90 -16.77 -0.70
N GLY A 265 6.67 -17.25 -0.41
CA GLY A 265 5.60 -17.26 -1.38
C GLY A 265 5.62 -18.44 -2.36
N GLU A 266 6.45 -19.46 -2.16
CA GLU A 266 6.39 -20.69 -2.95
C GLU A 266 5.08 -21.45 -2.68
N THR A 267 4.64 -21.45 -1.40
CA THR A 267 3.32 -21.98 -1.02
C THR A 267 2.56 -21.00 -0.13
N TRP A 268 1.25 -20.93 -0.32
CA TRP A 268 0.35 -20.11 0.47
C TRP A 268 -0.77 -20.94 1.07
N LYS A 269 -1.07 -20.68 2.34
CA LYS A 269 -2.24 -21.22 3.03
C LYS A 269 -3.09 -20.09 3.57
N VAL A 270 -4.40 -20.32 3.70
CA VAL A 270 -5.30 -19.37 4.36
C VAL A 270 -4.83 -19.16 5.81
N TYR A 271 -4.77 -17.89 6.22
CA TYR A 271 -4.44 -17.50 7.60
C TYR A 271 -5.71 -17.13 8.36
N GLU A 272 -6.34 -18.14 8.96
CA GLU A 272 -7.66 -18.05 9.59
C GLU A 272 -7.80 -16.92 10.63
N PRO A 273 -6.77 -16.58 11.46
CA PRO A 273 -6.92 -15.52 12.46
C PRO A 273 -7.26 -14.15 11.86
N LEU A 274 -6.89 -13.89 10.60
CA LEU A 274 -7.14 -12.64 9.91
C LEU A 274 -8.08 -12.77 8.72
N ASN A 275 -8.22 -13.98 8.14
CA ASN A 275 -9.02 -14.21 6.93
C ASN A 275 -10.48 -13.83 7.15
N THR A 276 -11.05 -13.02 6.26
CA THR A 276 -12.43 -12.53 6.31
C THR A 276 -12.84 -11.81 7.61
N LYS A 277 -11.87 -11.25 8.35
CA LYS A 277 -12.14 -10.51 9.60
C LYS A 277 -12.24 -9.01 9.40
N VAL A 278 -11.63 -8.45 8.33
CA VAL A 278 -11.69 -7.02 8.00
C VAL A 278 -12.64 -6.84 6.83
N SER A 279 -13.81 -6.25 7.11
CA SER A 279 -14.82 -5.95 6.08
C SER A 279 -14.39 -4.75 5.25
N THR A 280 -14.57 -4.85 3.94
CA THR A 280 -14.44 -3.74 2.98
C THR A 280 -15.76 -3.49 2.26
N GLY A 281 -16.88 -4.05 2.80
CA GLY A 281 -18.23 -3.95 2.26
C GLY A 281 -18.48 -4.81 1.03
N LYS A 282 -19.74 -4.95 0.65
CA LYS A 282 -20.12 -5.70 -0.55
C LYS A 282 -19.71 -4.95 -1.80
N GLY A 283 -19.08 -5.64 -2.73
CA GLY A 283 -18.68 -5.08 -4.02
C GLY A 283 -17.24 -5.48 -4.38
N SER A 284 -16.54 -4.61 -5.08
CA SER A 284 -15.21 -4.88 -5.65
C SER A 284 -14.05 -4.78 -4.64
N GLY A 285 -14.31 -4.84 -3.33
CA GLY A 285 -13.27 -4.70 -2.33
C GLY A 285 -12.52 -3.34 -2.40
N CYS A 286 -11.47 -3.21 -1.60
CA CYS A 286 -10.57 -2.05 -1.65
C CYS A 286 -9.17 -2.43 -1.20
N GLN A 287 -8.18 -1.64 -1.65
CA GLN A 287 -6.85 -1.63 -1.09
C GLN A 287 -6.91 -1.35 0.42
N GLY A 288 -5.93 -1.82 1.16
CA GLY A 288 -5.74 -1.53 2.58
C GLY A 288 -4.28 -1.70 2.94
N SER A 289 -3.80 -0.90 3.87
CA SER A 289 -2.46 -1.02 4.41
C SER A 289 -2.39 -2.08 5.50
N PHE A 290 -1.23 -2.69 5.68
CA PHE A 290 -0.97 -3.67 6.73
C PHE A 290 0.49 -3.56 7.18
N ILE A 291 0.72 -3.25 8.45
CA ILE A 291 2.05 -3.12 9.06
C ILE A 291 2.12 -3.90 10.38
N LYS A 292 3.33 -4.29 10.76
CA LYS A 292 3.63 -4.87 12.08
C LYS A 292 4.27 -3.81 12.97
N VAL A 293 3.80 -3.73 14.21
CA VAL A 293 4.41 -2.94 15.28
C VAL A 293 4.57 -3.80 16.52
N THR A 294 5.48 -3.42 17.42
CA THR A 294 5.59 -4.04 18.75
C THR A 294 5.12 -3.04 19.78
N ASN A 295 4.18 -3.44 20.64
CA ASN A 295 3.71 -2.57 21.72
C ASN A 295 4.67 -2.54 22.91
N SER A 296 4.38 -1.73 23.93
CA SER A 296 5.23 -1.58 25.12
C SER A 296 5.34 -2.87 25.96
N ASN A 297 4.37 -3.78 25.85
CA ASN A 297 4.38 -5.08 26.51
C ASN A 297 5.14 -6.15 25.71
N GLY A 298 5.75 -5.78 24.57
CA GLY A 298 6.48 -6.69 23.71
C GLY A 298 5.60 -7.51 22.75
N HIS A 299 4.27 -7.30 22.73
CA HIS A 299 3.38 -8.03 21.81
C HIS A 299 3.52 -7.52 20.39
N ARG A 300 3.49 -8.44 19.46
CA ARG A 300 3.51 -8.17 18.02
C ARG A 300 2.09 -7.91 17.54
N ILE A 301 1.88 -6.70 17.09
CA ILE A 301 0.56 -6.18 16.69
C ILE A 301 0.55 -5.94 15.18
N GLY A 302 -0.44 -6.49 14.48
CA GLY A 302 -0.76 -6.10 13.12
C GLY A 302 -1.72 -4.91 13.13
N LEU A 303 -1.38 -3.83 12.42
CA LEU A 303 -2.27 -2.71 12.18
C LEU A 303 -2.72 -2.72 10.72
N ILE A 304 -4.02 -2.64 10.48
CA ILE A 304 -4.62 -2.65 9.15
C ILE A 304 -5.46 -1.41 8.98
N SER A 305 -5.27 -0.68 7.87
CA SER A 305 -6.20 0.37 7.48
C SER A 305 -6.97 -0.03 6.22
N ALA A 306 -8.28 0.16 6.22
CA ALA A 306 -9.13 -0.10 5.07
C ALA A 306 -10.45 0.68 5.20
N PRO A 307 -11.12 1.07 4.09
CA PRO A 307 -12.46 1.64 4.17
C PRO A 307 -13.47 0.58 4.58
N LYS A 308 -14.45 0.96 5.39
CA LYS A 308 -15.57 0.05 5.77
C LYS A 308 -16.51 -0.24 4.61
N ASN A 309 -16.66 0.70 3.70
CA ASN A 309 -17.57 0.60 2.56
C ASN A 309 -19.01 0.19 2.98
N THR A 310 -19.56 0.95 3.91
CA THR A 310 -20.85 0.60 4.56
C THR A 310 -22.03 0.63 3.59
N LYS A 311 -21.93 1.39 2.50
CA LYS A 311 -22.98 1.54 1.48
C LYS A 311 -22.84 0.55 0.33
N GLY A 312 -21.75 -0.21 0.27
CA GLY A 312 -21.48 -1.18 -0.79
C GLY A 312 -21.03 -0.55 -2.13
N GLY A 313 -20.76 -1.39 -3.12
CA GLY A 313 -20.29 -0.97 -4.45
C GLY A 313 -18.89 -0.32 -4.39
N TYR A 314 -18.71 0.75 -5.15
CA TYR A 314 -17.46 1.54 -5.17
C TYR A 314 -17.48 2.72 -4.19
N ILE A 315 -18.47 2.80 -3.30
CA ILE A 315 -18.57 3.84 -2.28
C ILE A 315 -17.65 3.43 -1.14
N ARG A 316 -16.52 4.11 -1.04
CA ARG A 316 -15.47 3.86 -0.04
C ARG A 316 -15.55 4.93 1.03
N ASP A 317 -16.07 4.54 2.18
CA ASP A 317 -16.28 5.41 3.32
C ASP A 317 -15.49 4.94 4.55
N ASN A 318 -15.30 5.84 5.50
CA ASN A 318 -14.79 5.53 6.83
C ASN A 318 -13.51 4.69 6.82
N ILE A 319 -12.40 5.27 6.35
CA ILE A 319 -11.09 4.61 6.48
C ILE A 319 -10.86 4.33 7.96
N THR A 320 -10.81 3.04 8.30
CA THR A 320 -10.78 2.54 9.67
C THR A 320 -9.46 1.83 9.91
N VAL A 321 -8.89 2.01 11.10
CA VAL A 321 -7.71 1.30 11.56
C VAL A 321 -8.15 0.17 12.49
N TYR A 322 -7.71 -1.04 12.18
CA TYR A 322 -7.93 -2.25 12.94
C TYR A 322 -6.62 -2.77 13.50
N MET A 323 -6.69 -3.53 14.60
CA MET A 323 -5.55 -4.26 15.15
C MET A 323 -5.85 -5.74 15.32
N ILE A 324 -4.79 -6.54 15.21
CA ILE A 324 -4.72 -7.94 15.65
C ILE A 324 -3.49 -8.12 16.53
N ASP A 325 -3.66 -8.75 17.70
CA ASP A 325 -2.57 -9.13 18.59
C ASP A 325 -2.13 -10.56 18.23
N PHE A 326 -0.96 -10.71 17.61
CA PHE A 326 -0.45 -12.02 17.19
C PHE A 326 0.02 -12.90 18.36
N ASP A 327 0.30 -12.30 19.50
CA ASP A 327 0.70 -12.99 20.71
C ASP A 327 -0.50 -13.34 21.61
N ASP A 328 -1.70 -12.83 21.27
CA ASP A 328 -2.96 -13.19 21.90
C ASP A 328 -4.13 -13.14 20.91
N LEU A 329 -4.20 -14.13 20.04
CA LEU A 329 -5.23 -14.23 19.00
C LEU A 329 -6.67 -14.38 19.56
N SER A 330 -6.81 -14.73 20.86
CA SER A 330 -8.12 -14.85 21.51
C SER A 330 -8.87 -13.51 21.57
N LYS A 331 -8.14 -12.38 21.51
CA LYS A 331 -8.70 -11.03 21.48
C LYS A 331 -9.40 -10.70 20.17
N GLY A 332 -9.15 -11.46 19.09
CA GLY A 332 -9.70 -11.21 17.76
C GLY A 332 -9.24 -9.88 17.17
N ILE A 333 -9.96 -9.43 16.15
CA ILE A 333 -9.71 -8.11 15.51
C ILE A 333 -10.45 -7.02 16.30
N LYS A 334 -9.74 -5.94 16.59
CA LYS A 334 -10.31 -4.74 17.24
C LYS A 334 -10.22 -3.54 16.33
N GLU A 335 -11.25 -2.72 16.35
CA GLU A 335 -11.25 -1.41 15.71
C GLU A 335 -10.63 -0.40 16.68
N LEU A 336 -9.62 0.36 16.22
CA LEU A 336 -8.96 1.40 17.00
C LEU A 336 -9.60 2.77 16.77
N GLY A 337 -10.05 3.05 15.55
CA GLY A 337 -10.68 4.31 15.22
C GLY A 337 -10.78 4.57 13.72
N ILE A 338 -11.39 5.70 13.38
CA ILE A 338 -11.65 6.13 12.01
C ILE A 338 -10.92 7.47 11.77
N PRO A 339 -9.66 7.45 11.28
CA PRO A 339 -8.90 8.68 11.03
C PRO A 339 -9.55 9.58 9.97
N TYR A 340 -10.32 9.00 9.04
CA TYR A 340 -11.06 9.71 8.02
C TYR A 340 -12.54 9.27 8.01
N PRO A 341 -13.37 9.88 8.90
CA PRO A 341 -14.81 9.62 8.92
C PRO A 341 -15.47 10.43 7.80
N LYS A 342 -15.76 9.82 6.67
CA LYS A 342 -16.49 10.48 5.59
C LYS A 342 -17.61 9.62 5.04
N ASP A 343 -18.79 10.24 4.93
CA ASP A 343 -19.90 9.70 4.15
C ASP A 343 -19.51 9.66 2.67
N GLY A 344 -19.29 8.44 2.17
CA GLY A 344 -18.81 8.23 0.82
C GLY A 344 -19.76 8.76 -0.24
N ASN A 345 -19.31 9.79 -0.94
CA ASN A 345 -19.73 10.13 -2.29
C ASN A 345 -18.51 10.22 -3.22
N ASN A 346 -17.36 9.67 -2.80
CA ASN A 346 -16.11 9.82 -3.54
C ASN A 346 -15.91 8.67 -4.52
N LEU A 347 -16.11 8.97 -5.79
CA LEU A 347 -15.48 8.25 -6.88
C LEU A 347 -13.96 8.42 -6.71
N GLY A 348 -13.26 7.34 -6.39
CA GLY A 348 -11.80 7.32 -6.35
C GLY A 348 -11.14 7.64 -4.99
N GLY A 349 -11.83 7.45 -3.86
CA GLY A 349 -11.24 7.51 -2.52
C GLY A 349 -11.03 6.15 -1.88
N GLY A 350 -10.47 6.13 -0.66
CA GLY A 350 -10.44 4.97 0.22
C GLY A 350 -9.10 4.22 0.29
N TYR A 351 -8.12 4.53 -0.56
CA TYR A 351 -6.78 3.98 -0.43
C TYR A 351 -6.04 4.69 0.71
N SER A 352 -5.23 3.92 1.42
CA SER A 352 -4.45 4.44 2.54
C SER A 352 -3.14 3.68 2.72
N CYS A 353 -2.16 4.34 3.32
CA CYS A 353 -0.87 3.76 3.66
C CYS A 353 -0.50 4.15 5.10
N LEU A 354 -0.25 3.15 5.95
CA LEU A 354 0.27 3.32 7.29
C LEU A 354 1.80 3.34 7.25
N SER A 355 2.42 4.12 8.12
CA SER A 355 3.86 4.07 8.39
C SER A 355 4.08 4.20 9.89
N PHE A 356 5.00 3.37 10.42
CA PHE A 356 5.37 3.37 11.83
C PHE A 356 6.88 3.30 11.98
N LYS A 357 7.44 4.19 12.78
CA LYS A 357 8.84 4.15 13.20
C LYS A 357 9.05 4.91 14.50
N ASN A 358 9.85 4.34 15.39
CA ASN A 358 10.26 4.98 16.64
C ASN A 358 9.08 5.50 17.49
N GLY A 359 7.98 4.72 17.55
CA GLY A 359 6.78 5.09 18.31
C GLY A 359 5.85 6.09 17.61
N HIS A 360 6.19 6.57 16.41
CA HIS A 360 5.37 7.47 15.61
C HIS A 360 4.57 6.69 14.57
N LEU A 361 3.25 6.80 14.62
CA LEU A 361 2.32 6.17 13.70
C LEU A 361 1.59 7.23 12.87
N GLY A 362 1.74 7.15 11.56
CA GLY A 362 1.04 8.03 10.62
C GLY A 362 0.22 7.26 9.60
N ILE A 363 -0.76 7.93 9.02
CA ILE A 363 -1.57 7.44 7.91
C ILE A 363 -1.66 8.49 6.81
N ALA A 364 -1.32 8.10 5.58
CA ALA A 364 -1.66 8.86 4.38
C ALA A 364 -2.90 8.23 3.73
N TYR A 365 -3.81 9.03 3.20
CA TYR A 365 -5.05 8.53 2.60
C TYR A 365 -5.61 9.46 1.52
N GLU A 366 -6.42 8.90 0.64
CA GLU A 366 -7.15 9.65 -0.39
C GLU A 366 -8.30 10.45 0.22
N ALA A 367 -8.34 11.75 -0.07
CA ALA A 367 -9.36 12.69 0.41
C ALA A 367 -9.73 13.68 -0.71
N ASP A 368 -10.92 13.51 -1.30
CA ASP A 368 -11.49 14.42 -2.29
C ASP A 368 -10.56 14.80 -3.47
N GLY A 369 -9.73 13.84 -3.90
CA GLY A 369 -8.78 14.05 -5.00
C GLY A 369 -7.45 14.66 -4.57
N SER A 370 -7.23 14.77 -3.29
CA SER A 370 -5.96 15.09 -2.64
C SER A 370 -5.46 13.88 -1.85
N ILE A 371 -4.19 13.90 -1.45
CA ILE A 371 -3.67 12.99 -0.43
C ILE A 371 -3.47 13.79 0.84
N GLU A 372 -4.03 13.29 1.93
CA GLU A 372 -3.88 13.86 3.26
C GLU A 372 -3.07 12.92 4.15
N TYR A 373 -2.34 13.50 5.07
CA TYR A 373 -1.63 12.83 6.14
C TYR A 373 -2.24 13.19 7.49
N LYS A 374 -2.34 12.20 8.36
CA LYS A 374 -2.73 12.39 9.76
C LYS A 374 -1.79 11.63 10.68
N ASP A 375 -1.32 12.29 11.73
CA ASP A 375 -0.68 11.63 12.86
C ASP A 375 -1.75 10.92 13.68
N ILE A 376 -1.59 9.61 13.84
CA ILE A 376 -2.48 8.74 14.62
C ILE A 376 -1.69 7.97 15.69
N THR A 377 -0.61 8.55 16.18
CA THR A 377 0.26 7.95 17.22
C THR A 377 -0.52 7.57 18.47
N SER A 378 -1.62 8.27 18.79
CA SER A 378 -2.52 7.88 19.87
C SER A 378 -3.11 6.48 19.72
N TYR A 379 -3.36 6.03 18.49
CA TYR A 379 -3.85 4.66 18.27
C TYR A 379 -2.79 3.64 18.67
N TYR A 380 -1.51 3.92 18.40
CA TYR A 380 -0.40 3.12 18.89
C TYR A 380 -0.30 3.18 20.42
N LEU A 381 -0.41 4.35 21.01
CA LEU A 381 -0.38 4.51 22.47
C LEU A 381 -1.55 3.79 23.17
N SER A 382 -2.70 3.66 22.52
CA SER A 382 -3.88 2.97 23.08
C SER A 382 -3.78 1.44 23.14
N ILE A 383 -2.79 0.87 22.48
CA ILE A 383 -2.54 -0.57 22.45
C ILE A 383 -1.35 -1.00 23.31
N ASN A 384 -0.80 -0.07 24.06
CA ASN A 384 0.32 -0.26 24.99
C ASN A 384 -0.13 -0.62 26.41
#